data_bb119a4429b3e683f0072588089b1525
#
_entry.id   bb119a4429b3e683f0072588089b1525
#
_cell.length_a   1.000
_cell.length_b   1.000
_cell.length_c   1.000
_cell.angle_alpha   90.00
_cell.angle_beta   90.00
_cell.angle_gamma   90.00
#
_symmetry.space_group_name_H-M   'P 1'
#
loop_
_entity.id
_entity.type
_entity.pdbx_description
1 polymer ?
#
loop_
_entity_poly.entity_id
_entity_poly.type
_entity_poly.pdbx_seq_one_letter_code
_entity_poly.pdbx_strand_id
1 'polypeptide(L)'
;HPFQGQSPYSATKIGADRIAESYFRSFELPVTIVRPFNTYGPRQSTDFVMSKFIHAALNDKDITIYGDGSQTRTFCFIDDNIEACTNAFYQNKFVNDVVNIGSDIEITILELAQKIISICKSKSKIVHLPPLKEGDMTRRKPDATKMRELLVHDLTPLDTGIKYLVEHYIKRKKLTEAE
;
A
#
# COMPACT_ATOMS: atom_id res chain seq x y z
N HIS A 1 -15.62 -1.34 -10.74
CA HIS A 1 -14.79 -0.37 -11.49
C HIS A 1 -14.93 -0.66 -12.98
N PRO A 2 -15.25 0.31 -13.82
CA PRO A 2 -15.29 0.07 -15.26
C PRO A 2 -13.90 -0.38 -15.72
N PHE A 3 -13.86 -1.42 -16.59
CA PHE A 3 -12.62 -1.93 -17.16
C PHE A 3 -12.07 -0.97 -18.24
N GLN A 4 -11.83 0.28 -17.86
CA GLN A 4 -11.26 1.31 -18.72
C GLN A 4 -9.82 1.58 -18.25
N GLY A 5 -8.86 1.09 -19.02
CA GLY A 5 -7.45 1.32 -18.77
C GLY A 5 -7.08 2.77 -19.07
N GLN A 6 -6.79 3.56 -18.04
CA GLN A 6 -6.33 4.95 -18.18
C GLN A 6 -4.82 5.05 -18.49
N SER A 7 -4.11 3.94 -18.46
CA SER A 7 -2.67 3.86 -18.74
C SER A 7 -2.32 2.49 -19.33
N PRO A 8 -1.18 2.35 -20.06
CA PRO A 8 -0.71 1.04 -20.51
C PRO A 8 -0.59 0.03 -19.35
N TYR A 9 -0.13 0.45 -18.20
CA TYR A 9 -0.06 -0.40 -16.99
C TYR A 9 -1.45 -0.92 -16.59
N SER A 10 -2.45 -0.05 -16.49
CA SER A 10 -3.80 -0.49 -16.11
C SER A 10 -4.42 -1.42 -17.15
N ALA A 11 -4.16 -1.18 -18.43
CA ALA A 11 -4.61 -2.06 -19.50
C ALA A 11 -4.01 -3.47 -19.39
N THR A 12 -2.71 -3.59 -19.09
CA THR A 12 -2.07 -4.91 -18.89
C THR A 12 -2.64 -5.64 -17.68
N LYS A 13 -2.95 -4.94 -16.58
CA LYS A 13 -3.57 -5.56 -15.39
C LYS A 13 -4.99 -6.04 -15.66
N ILE A 14 -5.79 -5.26 -16.39
CA ILE A 14 -7.12 -5.70 -16.85
C ILE A 14 -7.00 -6.94 -17.76
N GLY A 15 -6.04 -6.94 -18.69
CA GLY A 15 -5.77 -8.10 -19.54
C GLY A 15 -5.41 -9.34 -18.73
N ALA A 16 -4.56 -9.22 -17.71
CA ALA A 16 -4.20 -10.32 -16.82
C ALA A 16 -5.42 -10.90 -16.08
N ASP A 17 -6.31 -10.05 -15.55
CA ASP A 17 -7.55 -10.49 -14.91
C ASP A 17 -8.41 -11.31 -15.89
N ARG A 18 -8.57 -10.83 -17.13
CA ARG A 18 -9.37 -11.52 -18.16
C ARG A 18 -8.77 -12.84 -18.61
N ILE A 19 -7.45 -12.91 -18.71
CA ILE A 19 -6.74 -14.16 -19.00
C ILE A 19 -6.98 -15.17 -17.88
N ALA A 20 -6.81 -14.79 -16.62
CA ALA A 20 -7.04 -15.65 -15.47
C ALA A 20 -8.48 -16.20 -15.45
N GLU A 21 -9.49 -15.34 -15.64
CA GLU A 21 -10.89 -15.76 -15.75
C GLU A 21 -11.13 -16.74 -16.93
N SER A 22 -10.46 -16.53 -18.06
CA SER A 22 -10.62 -17.41 -19.22
C SER A 22 -10.08 -18.82 -18.98
N TYR A 23 -8.98 -18.93 -18.23
CA TYR A 23 -8.42 -20.23 -17.84
C TYR A 23 -9.37 -21.01 -16.92
N PHE A 24 -10.01 -20.32 -15.97
CA PHE A 24 -11.05 -20.97 -15.18
C PHE A 24 -12.19 -21.49 -16.06
N ARG A 25 -12.72 -20.64 -16.97
CA ARG A 25 -13.86 -21.02 -17.82
C ARG A 25 -13.56 -22.13 -18.82
N SER A 26 -12.34 -22.16 -19.37
CA SER A 26 -11.96 -23.11 -20.42
C SER A 26 -11.39 -24.41 -19.90
N PHE A 27 -10.73 -24.38 -18.72
CA PHE A 27 -9.97 -25.52 -18.20
C PHE A 27 -10.35 -25.89 -16.76
N GLU A 28 -11.36 -25.22 -16.19
CA GLU A 28 -11.78 -25.40 -14.79
C GLU A 28 -10.64 -25.19 -13.78
N LEU A 29 -9.60 -24.43 -14.16
CA LEU A 29 -8.47 -24.13 -13.30
C LEU A 29 -8.92 -23.19 -12.17
N PRO A 30 -8.83 -23.60 -10.88
CA PRO A 30 -9.22 -22.74 -9.78
C PRO A 30 -8.34 -21.47 -9.73
N VAL A 31 -8.96 -20.29 -9.78
CA VAL A 31 -8.26 -18.99 -9.76
C VAL A 31 -8.90 -18.08 -8.73
N THR A 32 -8.08 -17.44 -7.91
CA THR A 32 -8.48 -16.30 -7.09
C THR A 32 -7.66 -15.08 -7.54
N ILE A 33 -8.31 -14.02 -7.98
CA ILE A 33 -7.64 -12.79 -8.42
C ILE A 33 -7.49 -11.87 -7.21
N VAL A 34 -6.26 -11.61 -6.79
CA VAL A 34 -5.97 -10.66 -5.71
C VAL A 34 -5.50 -9.32 -6.30
N ARG A 35 -6.07 -8.22 -5.81
CA ARG A 35 -5.71 -6.85 -6.21
C ARG A 35 -5.17 -6.09 -5.01
N PRO A 36 -3.82 -6.01 -4.84
CA PRO A 36 -3.21 -5.28 -3.74
C PRO A 36 -3.37 -3.76 -3.89
N PHE A 37 -3.67 -3.08 -2.79
CA PHE A 37 -3.76 -1.63 -2.70
C PHE A 37 -2.74 -1.08 -1.72
N ASN A 38 -1.83 -0.21 -2.20
CA ASN A 38 -0.85 0.54 -1.39
C ASN A 38 -0.27 -0.27 -0.21
N THR A 39 0.22 -1.46 -0.51
CA THR A 39 0.89 -2.29 0.48
C THR A 39 2.19 -1.62 0.91
N TYR A 40 2.46 -1.59 2.21
CA TYR A 40 3.69 -1.05 2.77
C TYR A 40 4.28 -2.01 3.81
N GLY A 41 5.60 -1.98 3.97
CA GLY A 41 6.28 -2.87 4.90
C GLY A 41 7.81 -2.76 4.79
N PRO A 42 8.55 -3.55 5.60
CA PRO A 42 9.99 -3.68 5.48
C PRO A 42 10.44 -4.02 4.05
N ARG A 43 11.56 -3.46 3.62
CA ARG A 43 12.16 -3.63 2.28
C ARG A 43 11.39 -3.00 1.12
N GLN A 44 10.34 -2.20 1.38
CA GLN A 44 9.72 -1.39 0.32
C GLN A 44 10.73 -0.40 -0.26
N SER A 45 10.70 -0.19 -1.60
CA SER A 45 11.53 0.84 -2.25
C SER A 45 11.25 2.23 -1.66
N THR A 46 12.31 3.03 -1.57
CA THR A 46 12.24 4.43 -1.11
C THR A 46 11.54 5.37 -2.11
N ASP A 47 11.16 4.87 -3.29
CA ASP A 47 10.35 5.62 -4.26
C ASP A 47 8.90 5.75 -3.82
N PHE A 48 8.43 4.84 -2.96
CA PHE A 48 7.07 4.90 -2.42
C PHE A 48 6.96 5.88 -1.26
N VAL A 49 5.83 6.58 -1.20
CA VAL A 49 5.58 7.69 -0.28
C VAL A 49 5.85 7.33 1.19
N MET A 50 5.42 6.16 1.65
CA MET A 50 5.62 5.71 3.03
C MET A 50 7.11 5.62 3.38
N SER A 51 7.87 4.84 2.61
CA SER A 51 9.31 4.66 2.80
C SER A 51 10.08 5.97 2.62
N LYS A 52 9.72 6.76 1.59
CA LYS A 52 10.32 8.05 1.31
C LYS A 52 10.19 9.02 2.49
N PHE A 53 8.99 9.12 3.06
CA PHE A 53 8.74 10.01 4.20
C PHE A 53 9.46 9.54 5.47
N ILE A 54 9.45 8.23 5.75
CA ILE A 54 10.18 7.68 6.90
C ILE A 54 11.68 7.91 6.77
N HIS A 55 12.27 7.68 5.57
CA HIS A 55 13.69 7.96 5.34
C HIS A 55 14.03 9.45 5.50
N ALA A 56 13.20 10.35 5.00
CA ALA A 56 13.39 11.79 5.20
C ALA A 56 13.35 12.13 6.70
N ALA A 57 12.32 11.66 7.40
CA ALA A 57 12.14 11.92 8.83
C ALA A 57 13.28 11.37 9.69
N LEU A 58 13.77 10.15 9.45
CA LEU A 58 14.89 9.55 10.19
C LEU A 58 16.24 10.28 9.99
N ASN A 59 16.34 11.13 8.97
CA ASN A 59 17.54 11.92 8.69
C ASN A 59 17.30 13.43 8.87
N ASP A 60 16.21 13.84 9.53
CA ASP A 60 15.80 15.24 9.73
C ASP A 60 15.77 16.06 8.43
N LYS A 61 15.51 15.40 7.28
CA LYS A 61 15.36 16.04 5.97
C LYS A 61 13.91 16.46 5.75
N ASP A 62 13.71 17.52 5.01
CA ASP A 62 12.37 18.00 4.68
C ASP A 62 11.56 16.94 3.90
N ILE A 63 10.27 16.84 4.26
CA ILE A 63 9.32 15.99 3.58
C ILE A 63 8.59 16.80 2.52
N THR A 64 8.76 16.41 1.26
CA THR A 64 8.14 17.10 0.13
C THR A 64 6.77 16.50 -0.21
N ILE A 65 5.75 17.35 -0.33
CA ILE A 65 4.39 17.00 -0.73
C ILE A 65 4.03 17.76 -1.99
N TYR A 66 3.48 17.08 -3.01
CA TYR A 66 2.96 17.74 -4.21
C TYR A 66 1.54 18.26 -3.96
N GLY A 67 1.30 19.54 -4.32
CA GLY A 67 0.04 20.22 -4.02
C GLY A 67 -0.12 20.53 -2.54
N ASP A 68 -1.37 20.58 -2.08
CA ASP A 68 -1.73 20.87 -0.68
C ASP A 68 -1.69 19.67 0.25
N GLY A 69 -1.54 18.45 -0.30
CA GLY A 69 -1.51 17.20 0.46
C GLY A 69 -2.90 16.67 0.86
N SER A 70 -3.98 17.23 0.33
CA SER A 70 -5.36 16.81 0.62
C SER A 70 -5.76 15.49 -0.04
N GLN A 71 -4.99 15.02 -1.04
CA GLN A 71 -5.25 13.74 -1.69
C GLN A 71 -5.19 12.59 -0.68
N THR A 72 -6.21 11.72 -0.72
CA THR A 72 -6.33 10.60 0.23
C THR A 72 -5.78 9.29 -0.35
N ARG A 73 -5.20 8.48 0.52
CA ARG A 73 -4.74 7.11 0.24
C ARG A 73 -5.13 6.20 1.39
N THR A 74 -5.16 4.92 1.09
CA THR A 74 -5.23 3.86 2.10
C THR A 74 -3.90 3.11 2.11
N PHE A 75 -3.52 2.54 3.24
CA PHE A 75 -2.27 1.80 3.38
C PHE A 75 -2.52 0.47 4.07
N CYS A 76 -2.07 -0.63 3.47
CA CYS A 76 -2.20 -1.98 4.00
C CYS A 76 -0.82 -2.48 4.44
N PHE A 77 -0.69 -2.93 5.69
CA PHE A 77 0.56 -3.50 6.17
C PHE A 77 0.84 -4.83 5.48
N ILE A 78 2.11 -5.11 5.23
CA ILE A 78 2.52 -6.28 4.44
C ILE A 78 2.08 -7.61 5.05
N ASP A 79 2.10 -7.74 6.37
CA ASP A 79 1.72 -8.99 7.03
C ASP A 79 0.23 -9.28 6.84
N ASP A 80 -0.64 -8.25 6.94
CA ASP A 80 -2.07 -8.39 6.63
C ASP A 80 -2.30 -8.84 5.18
N ASN A 81 -1.50 -8.29 4.25
CA ASN A 81 -1.57 -8.67 2.83
C ASN A 81 -1.18 -10.14 2.62
N ILE A 82 -0.05 -10.55 3.21
CA ILE A 82 0.45 -11.94 3.10
C ILE A 82 -0.55 -12.90 3.73
N GLU A 83 -1.06 -12.60 4.91
CA GLU A 83 -2.05 -13.45 5.58
C GLU A 83 -3.31 -13.61 4.73
N ALA A 84 -3.87 -12.52 4.21
CA ALA A 84 -5.06 -12.59 3.37
C ALA A 84 -4.83 -13.43 2.10
N CYS A 85 -3.70 -13.23 1.40
CA CYS A 85 -3.35 -14.02 0.21
C CYS A 85 -3.17 -15.51 0.55
N THR A 86 -2.47 -15.81 1.64
CA THR A 86 -2.21 -17.17 2.12
C THR A 86 -3.51 -17.88 2.48
N ASN A 87 -4.38 -17.21 3.24
CA ASN A 87 -5.68 -17.76 3.65
C ASN A 87 -6.64 -17.94 2.47
N ALA A 88 -6.64 -17.03 1.48
CA ALA A 88 -7.41 -17.20 0.26
C ALA A 88 -7.03 -18.50 -0.46
N PHE A 89 -5.72 -18.77 -0.55
CA PHE A 89 -5.19 -19.97 -1.21
C PHE A 89 -5.47 -21.25 -0.41
N TYR A 90 -5.03 -21.33 0.84
CA TYR A 90 -5.13 -22.56 1.63
C TYR A 90 -6.54 -22.92 2.07
N GLN A 91 -7.43 -21.95 2.21
CA GLN A 91 -8.82 -22.16 2.56
C GLN A 91 -9.74 -22.30 1.34
N ASN A 92 -9.20 -22.22 0.12
CA ASN A 92 -9.97 -22.24 -1.14
C ASN A 92 -11.11 -21.20 -1.14
N LYS A 93 -10.86 -20.02 -0.54
CA LYS A 93 -11.85 -18.93 -0.51
C LYS A 93 -11.79 -18.08 -1.77
N PHE A 94 -12.95 -17.60 -2.18
CA PHE A 94 -13.11 -16.70 -3.33
C PHE A 94 -12.55 -17.28 -4.64
N VAL A 95 -12.65 -18.59 -4.83
CA VAL A 95 -12.30 -19.24 -6.10
C VAL A 95 -13.18 -18.70 -7.22
N ASN A 96 -12.58 -18.38 -8.36
CA ASN A 96 -13.17 -17.71 -9.52
C ASN A 96 -13.78 -16.33 -9.20
N ASP A 97 -13.17 -15.65 -8.25
CA ASP A 97 -13.64 -14.34 -7.78
C ASP A 97 -12.45 -13.39 -7.60
N VAL A 98 -12.76 -12.12 -7.33
CA VAL A 98 -11.79 -11.05 -7.13
C VAL A 98 -11.81 -10.58 -5.68
N VAL A 99 -10.62 -10.44 -5.09
CA VAL A 99 -10.43 -9.91 -3.74
C VAL A 99 -9.53 -8.69 -3.77
N ASN A 100 -10.03 -7.54 -3.30
CA ASN A 100 -9.17 -6.40 -3.05
C ASN A 100 -8.44 -6.60 -1.72
N ILE A 101 -7.11 -6.57 -1.77
CA ILE A 101 -6.24 -6.68 -0.59
C ILE A 101 -5.76 -5.27 -0.23
N GLY A 102 -6.34 -4.68 0.81
CA GLY A 102 -6.05 -3.30 1.19
C GLY A 102 -6.85 -2.83 2.40
N SER A 103 -6.44 -1.70 2.96
CA SER A 103 -7.21 -1.02 4.00
C SER A 103 -8.28 -0.11 3.38
N ASP A 104 -9.40 0.02 4.05
CA ASP A 104 -10.47 0.98 3.72
C ASP A 104 -10.39 2.26 4.58
N ILE A 105 -9.36 2.39 5.43
CA ILE A 105 -9.11 3.56 6.26
C ILE A 105 -8.31 4.57 5.45
N GLU A 106 -8.95 5.70 5.14
CA GLU A 106 -8.33 6.78 4.37
C GLU A 106 -7.52 7.72 5.26
N ILE A 107 -6.41 8.20 4.75
CA ILE A 107 -5.58 9.24 5.35
C ILE A 107 -5.10 10.18 4.25
N THR A 108 -5.04 11.49 4.52
CA THR A 108 -4.44 12.44 3.60
C THR A 108 -2.91 12.30 3.59
N ILE A 109 -2.27 12.72 2.49
CA ILE A 109 -0.80 12.70 2.41
C ILE A 109 -0.18 13.67 3.43
N LEU A 110 -0.86 14.77 3.72
CA LEU A 110 -0.44 15.71 4.75
C LEU A 110 -0.48 15.08 6.16
N GLU A 111 -1.59 14.44 6.53
CA GLU A 111 -1.72 13.73 7.82
C GLU A 111 -0.70 12.59 7.94
N LEU A 112 -0.43 11.85 6.86
CA LEU A 112 0.60 10.82 6.84
C LEU A 112 1.99 11.40 7.17
N ALA A 113 2.36 12.51 6.54
CA ALA A 113 3.63 13.18 6.79
C ALA A 113 3.76 13.64 8.25
N GLN A 114 2.72 14.30 8.78
CA GLN A 114 2.67 14.75 10.17
C GLN A 114 2.80 13.57 11.15
N LYS A 115 2.09 12.48 10.91
CA LYS A 115 2.13 11.26 11.70
C LYS A 115 3.55 10.65 11.72
N ILE A 116 4.20 10.56 10.57
CA ILE A 116 5.56 10.02 10.45
C ILE A 116 6.56 10.91 11.20
N ILE A 117 6.49 12.24 11.03
CA ILE A 117 7.35 13.19 11.76
C ILE A 117 7.20 12.97 13.28
N SER A 118 5.96 12.86 13.76
CA SER A 118 5.66 12.64 15.17
C SER A 118 6.23 11.31 15.68
N ILE A 119 6.01 10.20 14.95
CA ILE A 119 6.50 8.87 15.35
C ILE A 119 8.04 8.83 15.35
N CYS A 120 8.68 9.43 14.35
CA CYS A 120 10.15 9.51 14.26
C CYS A 120 10.75 10.53 15.23
N LYS A 121 9.93 11.38 15.88
CA LYS A 121 10.38 12.53 16.69
C LYS A 121 11.34 13.44 15.90
N SER A 122 11.08 13.62 14.61
CA SER A 122 11.94 14.28 13.66
C SER A 122 11.76 15.80 13.69
N LYS A 123 12.82 16.52 13.31
CA LYS A 123 12.82 17.97 13.07
C LYS A 123 12.46 18.35 11.62
N SER A 124 12.12 17.37 10.79
CA SER A 124 11.73 17.56 9.39
C SER A 124 10.59 18.54 9.25
N LYS A 125 10.67 19.41 8.25
CA LYS A 125 9.58 20.31 7.86
C LYS A 125 8.82 19.72 6.67
N ILE A 126 7.55 20.07 6.54
CA ILE A 126 6.77 19.77 5.36
C ILE A 126 6.93 20.90 4.36
N VAL A 127 7.35 20.57 3.13
CA VAL A 127 7.55 21.51 2.04
C VAL A 127 6.59 21.15 0.91
N HIS A 128 5.74 22.10 0.53
CA HIS A 128 4.80 21.93 -0.57
C HIS A 128 5.46 22.28 -1.91
N LEU A 129 5.35 21.37 -2.86
CA LEU A 129 5.77 21.53 -4.26
C LEU A 129 4.54 21.78 -5.14
N PRO A 130 4.72 22.38 -6.32
CA PRO A 130 3.63 22.50 -7.29
C PRO A 130 2.96 21.12 -7.54
N PRO A 131 1.64 21.09 -7.82
CA PRO A 131 0.95 19.85 -8.19
C PRO A 131 1.61 19.17 -9.39
N LEU A 132 1.52 17.83 -9.47
CA LEU A 132 2.02 17.07 -10.61
C LEU A 132 1.27 17.48 -11.88
N LYS A 133 2.00 17.69 -12.98
CA LYS A 133 1.44 18.14 -14.28
C LYS A 133 0.43 17.14 -14.84
N GLU A 134 0.65 15.84 -14.62
CA GLU A 134 -0.24 14.75 -15.09
C GLU A 134 -1.46 14.55 -14.18
N GLY A 135 -1.57 15.32 -13.11
CA GLY A 135 -2.55 15.14 -12.05
C GLY A 135 -2.23 13.94 -11.17
N ASP A 136 -2.74 13.96 -9.96
CA ASP A 136 -2.73 12.80 -9.06
C ASP A 136 -4.17 12.36 -8.83
N MET A 137 -4.38 11.04 -8.64
CA MET A 137 -5.71 10.56 -8.27
C MET A 137 -6.07 11.13 -6.90
N THR A 138 -7.18 11.85 -6.84
CA THR A 138 -7.65 12.51 -5.60
C THR A 138 -7.99 11.50 -4.52
N ARG A 139 -8.56 10.35 -4.91
CA ARG A 139 -9.01 9.31 -3.99
C ARG A 139 -8.74 7.91 -4.53
N ARG A 140 -8.24 7.03 -3.65
CA ARG A 140 -8.06 5.61 -3.96
C ARG A 140 -8.40 4.78 -2.71
N LYS A 141 -9.61 4.18 -2.71
CA LYS A 141 -10.13 3.37 -1.59
C LYS A 141 -10.70 2.05 -2.12
N PRO A 142 -10.18 0.89 -1.69
CA PRO A 142 -10.78 -0.40 -2.00
C PRO A 142 -12.00 -0.68 -1.12
N ASP A 143 -12.89 -1.55 -1.61
CA ASP A 143 -13.77 -2.32 -0.75
C ASP A 143 -12.97 -3.51 -0.19
N ALA A 144 -12.72 -3.50 1.11
CA ALA A 144 -11.92 -4.51 1.81
C ALA A 144 -12.77 -5.58 2.51
N THR A 145 -14.07 -5.66 2.23
CA THR A 145 -14.99 -6.60 2.91
C THR A 145 -14.49 -8.04 2.81
N LYS A 146 -14.19 -8.52 1.60
CA LYS A 146 -13.69 -9.89 1.39
C LYS A 146 -12.32 -10.12 2.06
N MET A 147 -11.46 -9.11 2.09
CA MET A 147 -10.17 -9.24 2.78
C MET A 147 -10.36 -9.49 4.28
N ARG A 148 -11.30 -8.80 4.92
CA ARG A 148 -11.57 -8.98 6.37
C ARG A 148 -12.00 -10.41 6.71
N GLU A 149 -12.65 -11.13 5.79
CA GLU A 149 -13.03 -12.54 5.97
C GLU A 149 -11.83 -13.49 5.87
N LEU A 150 -10.68 -13.01 5.40
CA LEU A 150 -9.44 -13.76 5.24
C LEU A 150 -8.45 -13.52 6.39
N LEU A 151 -8.69 -12.51 7.21
CA LEU A 151 -7.85 -12.20 8.36
C LEU A 151 -8.39 -12.86 9.63
N VAL A 152 -7.50 -13.31 10.50
CA VAL A 152 -7.85 -13.82 11.84
C VAL A 152 -7.86 -12.71 12.89
N HIS A 153 -7.45 -11.51 12.53
CA HIS A 153 -7.39 -10.31 13.37
C HIS A 153 -7.83 -9.07 12.60
N ASP A 154 -8.03 -7.98 13.30
CA ASP A 154 -8.27 -6.68 12.66
C ASP A 154 -7.04 -6.22 11.88
N LEU A 155 -7.27 -5.40 10.83
CA LEU A 155 -6.19 -4.77 10.07
C LEU A 155 -5.19 -4.06 11.01
N THR A 156 -3.91 -4.24 10.76
CA THR A 156 -2.84 -3.58 11.50
C THR A 156 -3.03 -2.06 11.47
N PRO A 157 -3.19 -1.41 12.66
CA PRO A 157 -3.33 0.03 12.72
C PRO A 157 -2.12 0.73 12.06
N LEU A 158 -2.38 1.80 11.30
CA LEU A 158 -1.35 2.51 10.55
C LEU A 158 -0.17 2.94 11.42
N ASP A 159 -0.42 3.44 12.63
CA ASP A 159 0.61 3.85 13.58
C ASP A 159 1.51 2.68 14.00
N THR A 160 0.93 1.51 14.18
CA THR A 160 1.66 0.28 14.51
C THR A 160 2.57 -0.12 13.35
N GLY A 161 2.03 -0.18 12.13
CA GLY A 161 2.83 -0.51 10.95
C GLY A 161 3.95 0.49 10.67
N ILE A 162 3.70 1.81 10.86
CA ILE A 162 4.76 2.84 10.73
C ILE A 162 5.85 2.62 11.77
N LYS A 163 5.52 2.32 13.03
CA LYS A 163 6.51 2.04 14.08
C LYS A 163 7.39 0.85 13.71
N TYR A 164 6.81 -0.24 13.21
CA TYR A 164 7.57 -1.40 12.72
C TYR A 164 8.56 -1.03 11.62
N LEU A 165 8.15 -0.21 10.65
CA LEU A 165 9.04 0.26 9.61
C LEU A 165 10.18 1.12 10.16
N VAL A 166 9.87 2.05 11.04
CA VAL A 166 10.86 2.93 11.67
C VAL A 166 11.91 2.09 12.43
N GLU A 167 11.49 1.14 13.24
CA GLU A 167 12.38 0.22 13.96
C GLU A 167 13.25 -0.61 12.99
N HIS A 168 12.65 -1.14 11.92
CA HIS A 168 13.36 -1.88 10.89
C HIS A 168 14.46 -1.05 10.22
N TYR A 169 14.16 0.20 9.83
CA TYR A 169 15.14 1.08 9.19
C TYR A 169 16.25 1.51 10.15
N ILE A 170 15.94 1.80 11.41
CA ILE A 170 16.94 2.12 12.44
C ILE A 170 17.87 0.93 12.66
N LYS A 171 17.32 -0.28 12.80
CA LYS A 171 18.12 -1.50 12.99
C LYS A 171 19.02 -1.77 11.78
N ARG A 172 18.51 -1.62 10.57
CA ARG A 172 19.29 -1.81 9.34
C ARG A 172 20.43 -0.80 9.19
N LYS A 173 20.17 0.48 9.52
CA LYS A 173 21.20 1.54 9.47
C LYS A 173 22.36 1.21 10.42
N LYS A 174 22.06 0.78 11.65
CA LYS A 174 23.10 0.37 12.61
C LYS A 174 23.94 -0.81 12.15
N LEU A 175 23.37 -1.77 11.43
CA LEU A 175 24.11 -2.90 10.88
C LEU A 175 25.06 -2.47 9.76
N THR A 176 24.61 -1.56 8.88
CA THR A 176 25.47 -1.04 7.77
C THR A 176 26.59 -0.10 8.26
N GLU A 177 26.44 0.54 9.42
CA GLU A 177 27.46 1.40 10.03
C GLU A 177 28.48 0.60 10.87
N ALA A 178 28.21 -0.68 11.13
CA ALA A 178 29.07 -1.58 11.93
C ALA A 178 29.95 -2.51 11.06
N GLU A 179 29.72 -2.54 9.74
CA GLU A 179 30.56 -3.20 8.73
C GLU A 179 31.59 -2.21 8.15
#